data_225d28557004851c8aa76b5d3cf85186
#
_entry.id   225d28557004851c8aa76b5d3cf85186
#
_cell.length_a   1.000
_cell.length_b   1.000
_cell.length_c   1.000
_cell.angle_alpha   90.00
_cell.angle_beta   90.00
_cell.angle_gamma   90.00
#
_symmetry.space_group_name_H-M   'P 1'
#
loop_
_entity.id
_entity.type
_entity.pdbx_description
1 polymer ?
#
loop_
_entity_poly.entity_id
_entity_poly.type
_entity_poly.pdbx_seq_one_letter_code
_entity_poly.pdbx_strand_id
1 'polypeptide(L)'
;MPCENAAQSNDYFEFIGEYSGVLDYVKEEFNTECITVIDQRFAIAYVKKNGRTSIYGQNYPYNTIPRCFGLMDTQMLEDVGVAQVRRSTLDLYGNGVLVGMIDTGIDYEHPAFRYEDGSSKIYSLWDQTIEGDPEDTFLGYGTEYTNCLLYTSD
;
A
#
# COMPACT_ATOMS: atom_id res chain seq x y z
N MET A 1 13.05 18.90 7.37
CA MET A 1 12.30 19.13 6.11
C MET A 1 10.85 19.38 6.47
N PRO A 2 10.08 20.21 5.73
CA PRO A 2 8.69 20.54 6.13
C PRO A 2 7.70 19.38 6.09
N CYS A 3 8.12 18.21 5.62
CA CYS A 3 7.26 17.03 5.39
C CYS A 3 7.69 15.78 6.15
N GLU A 4 8.56 15.93 7.15
CA GLU A 4 9.01 14.82 7.95
C GLU A 4 7.83 14.14 8.64
N ASN A 5 7.66 12.83 8.43
CA ASN A 5 6.55 12.02 8.93
C ASN A 5 5.13 12.39 8.41
N ALA A 6 5.00 13.10 7.29
CA ALA A 6 3.67 13.48 6.79
C ALA A 6 2.78 12.27 6.50
N ALA A 7 3.35 11.17 5.99
CA ALA A 7 2.65 9.91 5.69
C ALA A 7 2.12 9.18 6.94
N GLN A 8 2.71 9.41 8.11
CA GLN A 8 2.31 8.80 9.38
C GLN A 8 1.50 9.75 10.27
N SER A 9 1.42 11.03 9.90
CA SER A 9 0.81 12.06 10.72
C SER A 9 -0.66 12.25 10.42
N ASN A 10 -1.49 12.18 11.45
CA ASN A 10 -2.90 12.55 11.37
C ASN A 10 -3.16 14.03 11.08
N ASP A 11 -2.13 14.87 10.97
CA ASP A 11 -2.25 16.30 10.72
C ASP A 11 -2.38 16.67 9.24
N TYR A 12 -2.28 15.69 8.35
CA TYR A 12 -2.36 15.88 6.91
C TYR A 12 -3.55 15.16 6.30
N PHE A 13 -4.07 15.73 5.21
CA PHE A 13 -4.86 15.02 4.22
C PHE A 13 -3.92 14.54 3.13
N GLU A 14 -4.18 13.34 2.59
CA GLU A 14 -3.42 12.75 1.50
C GLU A 14 -4.24 12.78 0.22
N PHE A 15 -3.60 13.18 -0.87
CA PHE A 15 -4.20 13.20 -2.20
C PHE A 15 -3.26 12.54 -3.21
N ILE A 16 -3.81 11.81 -4.15
CA ILE A 16 -3.07 11.23 -5.26
C ILE A 16 -3.10 12.22 -6.43
N GLY A 17 -1.95 12.81 -6.73
CA GLY A 17 -1.76 13.69 -7.88
C GLY A 17 -1.20 12.93 -9.06
N GLU A 18 -1.80 13.13 -10.24
CA GLU A 18 -1.23 12.67 -11.51
C GLU A 18 -0.42 13.81 -12.11
N TYR A 19 0.82 13.52 -12.50
CA TYR A 19 1.69 14.51 -13.13
C TYR A 19 2.39 13.96 -14.37
N SER A 20 2.68 14.83 -15.33
CA SER A 20 3.33 14.46 -16.60
C SER A 20 4.80 14.89 -16.58
N GLY A 21 5.55 14.48 -15.55
CA GLY A 21 6.97 14.78 -15.39
C GLY A 21 7.30 16.14 -14.76
N VAL A 22 6.31 16.96 -14.43
CA VAL A 22 6.50 18.27 -13.77
C VAL A 22 5.75 18.31 -12.45
N LEU A 23 6.48 18.13 -11.34
CA LEU A 23 5.91 18.09 -9.99
C LEU A 23 5.29 19.42 -9.54
N ASP A 24 5.71 20.53 -10.12
CA ASP A 24 5.20 21.85 -9.74
C ASP A 24 3.69 21.98 -9.98
N TYR A 25 3.13 21.28 -10.95
CA TYR A 25 1.67 21.23 -11.15
C TYR A 25 0.94 20.64 -9.93
N VAL A 26 1.49 19.55 -9.36
CA VAL A 26 0.89 18.92 -8.16
C VAL A 26 1.03 19.86 -6.96
N LYS A 27 2.17 20.54 -6.81
CA LYS A 27 2.37 21.52 -5.74
C LYS A 27 1.40 22.69 -5.81
N GLU A 28 1.19 23.22 -7.00
CA GLU A 28 0.24 24.31 -7.24
C GLU A 28 -1.21 23.87 -7.03
N GLU A 29 -1.60 22.71 -7.57
CA GLU A 29 -2.97 22.15 -7.46
C GLU A 29 -3.38 21.95 -6.00
N PHE A 30 -2.49 21.37 -5.19
CA PHE A 30 -2.77 21.07 -3.78
C PHE A 30 -2.26 22.15 -2.82
N ASN A 31 -1.60 23.18 -3.33
CA ASN A 31 -0.98 24.25 -2.55
C ASN A 31 -0.11 23.71 -1.40
N THR A 32 0.80 22.80 -1.73
CA THR A 32 1.69 22.14 -0.77
C THR A 32 3.08 21.90 -1.36
N GLU A 33 4.10 22.02 -0.53
CA GLU A 33 5.47 21.58 -0.85
C GLU A 33 5.74 20.13 -0.42
N CYS A 34 4.79 19.53 0.32
CA CYS A 34 4.92 18.18 0.84
C CYS A 34 4.44 17.15 -0.16
N ILE A 35 5.37 16.58 -0.93
CA ILE A 35 5.07 15.60 -1.99
C ILE A 35 6.01 14.42 -1.87
N THR A 36 5.45 13.20 -2.00
CA THR A 36 6.20 11.97 -2.21
C THR A 36 5.90 11.44 -3.62
N VAL A 37 6.94 11.29 -4.43
CA VAL A 37 6.84 10.71 -5.77
C VAL A 37 6.69 9.20 -5.65
N ILE A 38 5.65 8.64 -6.27
CA ILE A 38 5.41 7.19 -6.31
C ILE A 38 6.12 6.59 -7.54
N ASP A 39 5.85 7.15 -8.71
CA ASP A 39 6.41 6.71 -9.99
C ASP A 39 6.50 7.89 -10.98
N GLN A 40 6.66 7.58 -12.28
CA GLN A 40 6.76 8.60 -13.34
C GLN A 40 5.45 9.34 -13.62
N ARG A 41 4.32 8.87 -13.06
CA ARG A 41 2.98 9.39 -13.33
C ARG A 41 2.27 9.89 -12.09
N PHE A 42 2.53 9.30 -10.92
CA PHE A 42 1.80 9.58 -9.70
C PHE A 42 2.68 10.07 -8.57
N ALA A 43 2.14 10.98 -7.78
CA ALA A 43 2.71 11.48 -6.55
C ALA A 43 1.63 11.61 -5.47
N ILE A 44 2.04 11.55 -4.20
CA ILE A 44 1.17 11.84 -3.06
C ILE A 44 1.44 13.26 -2.59
N ALA A 45 0.39 14.07 -2.53
CA ALA A 45 0.42 15.41 -1.96
C ALA A 45 -0.15 15.40 -0.55
N TYR A 46 0.62 15.90 0.42
CA TYR A 46 0.22 16.00 1.82
C TYR A 46 -0.20 17.44 2.14
N VAL A 47 -1.47 17.64 2.40
CA VAL A 47 -2.05 18.96 2.69
C VAL A 47 -2.37 19.10 4.17
N LYS A 48 -1.75 20.05 4.84
CA LYS A 48 -1.93 20.26 6.28
C LYS A 48 -3.38 20.56 6.64
N LYS A 49 -3.92 19.84 7.62
CA LYS A 49 -5.33 19.97 8.04
C LYS A 49 -5.65 21.32 8.66
N ASN A 50 -4.70 21.94 9.36
CA ASN A 50 -4.87 23.26 10.02
C ASN A 50 -6.17 23.35 10.85
N GLY A 51 -6.46 22.28 11.64
CA GLY A 51 -7.68 22.17 12.45
C GLY A 51 -8.94 21.73 11.69
N ARG A 52 -8.86 21.48 10.39
CA ARG A 52 -9.98 20.93 9.60
C ARG A 52 -10.10 19.42 9.83
N THR A 53 -11.31 18.92 9.96
CA THR A 53 -11.61 17.48 10.13
C THR A 53 -12.11 16.82 8.84
N SER A 54 -12.38 17.63 7.81
CA SER A 54 -12.97 17.14 6.55
C SER A 54 -12.46 17.97 5.37
N ILE A 55 -12.43 17.32 4.20
CA ILE A 55 -12.15 17.93 2.90
C ILE A 55 -13.40 18.57 2.26
N TYR A 56 -14.59 18.43 2.86
CA TYR A 56 -15.82 19.03 2.34
C TYR A 56 -15.69 20.55 2.24
N GLY A 57 -16.20 21.09 1.12
CA GLY A 57 -16.10 22.53 0.83
C GLY A 57 -14.76 22.96 0.23
N GLN A 58 -13.85 22.05 -0.04
CA GLN A 58 -12.62 22.26 -0.79
C GLN A 58 -12.80 21.82 -2.25
N ASN A 59 -12.12 22.48 -3.16
CA ASN A 59 -12.24 22.22 -4.59
C ASN A 59 -11.14 21.23 -5.06
N TYR A 60 -11.11 20.03 -4.45
CA TYR A 60 -10.21 18.98 -4.89
C TYR A 60 -10.89 18.04 -5.91
N PRO A 61 -10.20 17.62 -6.97
CA PRO A 61 -10.74 16.64 -7.91
C PRO A 61 -11.05 15.32 -7.21
N TYR A 62 -12.20 14.73 -7.50
CA TYR A 62 -12.67 13.50 -6.85
C TYR A 62 -11.73 12.30 -7.05
N ASN A 63 -11.07 12.22 -8.18
CA ASN A 63 -10.12 11.15 -8.51
C ASN A 63 -8.80 11.24 -7.72
N THR A 64 -8.53 12.35 -7.06
CA THR A 64 -7.33 12.53 -6.22
C THR A 64 -7.52 12.10 -4.78
N ILE A 65 -8.78 11.81 -4.38
CA ILE A 65 -9.13 11.41 -3.01
C ILE A 65 -8.94 9.90 -2.87
N PRO A 66 -8.06 9.43 -1.98
CA PRO A 66 -7.91 8.01 -1.68
C PRO A 66 -9.24 7.41 -1.20
N ARG A 67 -9.54 6.19 -1.62
CA ARG A 67 -10.77 5.48 -1.27
C ARG A 67 -10.51 4.46 -0.18
N CYS A 68 -11.50 4.29 0.71
CA CYS A 68 -11.50 3.17 1.65
C CYS A 68 -12.10 1.94 0.96
N PHE A 69 -11.45 0.79 1.15
CA PHE A 69 -11.91 -0.51 0.66
C PHE A 69 -12.30 -1.37 1.85
N GLY A 70 -13.31 -2.22 1.66
CA GLY A 70 -13.72 -3.21 2.65
C GLY A 70 -13.11 -4.58 2.35
N LEU A 71 -13.29 -5.51 3.30
CA LEU A 71 -12.91 -6.91 3.11
C LEU A 71 -13.69 -7.52 1.95
N MET A 72 -13.02 -8.34 1.16
CA MET A 72 -13.60 -9.08 0.04
C MET A 72 -13.92 -10.51 0.46
N ASP A 73 -14.95 -11.11 -0.14
CA ASP A 73 -15.35 -12.48 0.12
C ASP A 73 -14.87 -13.47 -0.97
N THR A 74 -15.24 -14.73 -0.82
CA THR A 74 -14.84 -15.79 -1.77
C THR A 74 -15.51 -15.68 -3.14
N GLN A 75 -16.59 -14.91 -3.27
CA GLN A 75 -17.28 -14.69 -4.53
C GLN A 75 -16.35 -14.04 -5.56
N MET A 76 -15.42 -13.19 -5.12
CA MET A 76 -14.42 -12.58 -5.99
C MET A 76 -13.60 -13.59 -6.78
N LEU A 77 -13.26 -14.76 -6.19
CA LEU A 77 -12.48 -15.80 -6.90
C LEU A 77 -13.24 -16.39 -8.08
N GLU A 78 -14.56 -16.42 -8.02
CA GLU A 78 -15.40 -16.85 -9.14
C GLU A 78 -15.53 -15.74 -10.18
N ASP A 79 -15.75 -14.51 -9.74
CA ASP A 79 -15.95 -13.35 -10.62
C ASP A 79 -14.72 -13.04 -11.48
N VAL A 80 -13.51 -13.24 -10.94
CA VAL A 80 -12.25 -13.05 -11.68
C VAL A 80 -11.77 -14.31 -12.41
N GLY A 81 -12.53 -15.41 -12.38
CA GLY A 81 -12.26 -16.63 -13.15
C GLY A 81 -11.20 -17.56 -12.56
N VAL A 82 -10.71 -17.33 -11.33
CA VAL A 82 -9.70 -18.19 -10.68
C VAL A 82 -10.22 -19.61 -10.49
N ALA A 83 -11.48 -19.75 -10.06
CA ALA A 83 -12.09 -21.05 -9.85
C ALA A 83 -12.20 -21.88 -11.17
N GLN A 84 -12.49 -21.21 -12.28
CA GLN A 84 -12.56 -21.84 -13.61
C GLN A 84 -11.19 -22.34 -14.08
N VAL A 85 -10.14 -21.53 -13.90
CA VAL A 85 -8.77 -21.90 -14.33
C VAL A 85 -8.25 -23.09 -13.54
N ARG A 86 -8.49 -23.14 -12.22
CA ARG A 86 -8.11 -24.28 -11.36
C ARG A 86 -8.84 -25.59 -11.71
N ARG A 87 -10.09 -25.49 -12.16
CA ARG A 87 -10.91 -26.67 -12.55
C ARG A 87 -10.73 -27.06 -14.01
N SER A 88 -10.00 -26.30 -14.78
CA SER A 88 -9.75 -26.57 -16.20
C SER A 88 -8.64 -27.60 -16.41
N THR A 89 -8.48 -28.04 -17.65
CA THR A 89 -7.36 -28.90 -18.06
C THR A 89 -6.01 -28.23 -17.95
N LEU A 90 -5.98 -26.91 -17.70
CA LEU A 90 -4.74 -26.13 -17.54
C LEU A 90 -4.12 -26.33 -16.15
N ASP A 91 -4.93 -26.64 -15.13
CA ASP A 91 -4.49 -26.95 -13.75
C ASP A 91 -3.48 -25.93 -13.20
N LEU A 92 -3.79 -24.63 -13.37
CA LEU A 92 -2.89 -23.55 -13.01
C LEU A 92 -3.13 -23.09 -11.57
N TYR A 93 -2.08 -23.13 -10.76
CA TYR A 93 -2.08 -22.73 -9.35
C TYR A 93 -1.16 -21.55 -9.04
N GLY A 94 -0.62 -20.87 -10.06
CA GLY A 94 0.22 -19.69 -9.87
C GLY A 94 1.64 -19.99 -9.40
N ASN A 95 2.16 -21.19 -9.63
CA ASN A 95 3.55 -21.51 -9.27
C ASN A 95 4.53 -20.54 -9.92
N GLY A 96 5.43 -19.95 -9.11
CA GLY A 96 6.43 -18.97 -9.57
C GLY A 96 5.87 -17.57 -9.81
N VAL A 97 4.62 -17.30 -9.39
CA VAL A 97 4.01 -15.98 -9.46
C VAL A 97 4.03 -15.31 -8.08
N LEU A 98 4.50 -14.07 -8.01
CA LEU A 98 4.36 -13.23 -6.83
C LEU A 98 3.02 -12.50 -6.87
N VAL A 99 2.33 -12.48 -5.73
CA VAL A 99 1.08 -11.73 -5.53
C VAL A 99 1.33 -10.66 -4.50
N GLY A 100 1.13 -9.40 -4.88
CA GLY A 100 1.16 -8.26 -3.97
C GLY A 100 -0.22 -8.07 -3.32
N MET A 101 -0.23 -7.87 -2.02
CA MET A 101 -1.43 -7.54 -1.24
C MET A 101 -1.19 -6.24 -0.47
N ILE A 102 -2.17 -5.35 -0.49
CA ILE A 102 -2.20 -4.13 0.31
C ILE A 102 -3.47 -4.22 1.15
N ASP A 103 -3.29 -4.33 2.47
CA ASP A 103 -4.40 -4.51 3.41
C ASP A 103 -4.06 -3.88 4.78
N THR A 104 -4.98 -3.97 5.73
CA THR A 104 -4.85 -3.44 7.09
C THR A 104 -3.97 -4.29 8.00
N GLY A 105 -3.53 -5.46 7.54
CA GLY A 105 -2.67 -6.40 8.23
C GLY A 105 -2.82 -7.82 7.68
N ILE A 106 -1.99 -8.72 8.17
CA ILE A 106 -1.97 -10.13 7.79
C ILE A 106 -1.65 -10.99 9.01
N ASP A 107 -2.34 -12.11 9.17
CA ASP A 107 -1.93 -13.17 10.09
C ASP A 107 -0.87 -14.03 9.38
N TYR A 108 0.39 -13.63 9.50
CA TYR A 108 1.52 -14.30 8.84
C TYR A 108 1.80 -15.71 9.39
N GLU A 109 1.26 -16.05 10.57
CA GLU A 109 1.37 -17.39 11.16
C GLU A 109 0.30 -18.35 10.63
N HIS A 110 -0.73 -17.85 9.96
CA HIS A 110 -1.82 -18.69 9.46
C HIS A 110 -1.30 -19.79 8.53
N PRO A 111 -1.76 -21.06 8.68
CA PRO A 111 -1.26 -22.21 7.91
C PRO A 111 -1.34 -22.03 6.38
N ALA A 112 -2.25 -21.21 5.86
CA ALA A 112 -2.34 -20.91 4.43
C ALA A 112 -1.07 -20.25 3.88
N PHE A 113 -0.31 -19.52 4.72
CA PHE A 113 0.93 -18.84 4.37
C PHE A 113 2.18 -19.65 4.71
N ARG A 114 2.03 -20.93 5.08
CA ARG A 114 3.17 -21.83 5.38
C ARG A 114 3.20 -23.00 4.41
N TYR A 115 4.40 -23.45 4.11
CA TYR A 115 4.64 -24.72 3.44
C TYR A 115 4.51 -25.90 4.45
N GLU A 116 4.49 -27.14 3.96
CA GLU A 116 4.42 -28.33 4.81
C GLU A 116 5.63 -28.49 5.72
N ASP A 117 6.78 -27.95 5.33
CA ASP A 117 8.01 -27.94 6.14
C ASP A 117 8.03 -26.81 7.19
N GLY A 118 6.95 -26.04 7.31
CA GLY A 118 6.79 -24.92 8.23
C GLY A 118 7.34 -23.60 7.68
N SER A 119 7.99 -23.60 6.54
CA SER A 119 8.53 -22.39 5.93
C SER A 119 7.45 -21.41 5.46
N SER A 120 7.75 -20.12 5.45
CA SER A 120 6.81 -19.09 5.03
C SER A 120 6.71 -19.03 3.50
N LYS A 121 5.47 -18.89 2.99
CA LYS A 121 5.17 -18.54 1.59
C LYS A 121 5.27 -17.05 1.33
N ILE A 122 5.36 -16.23 2.39
CA ILE A 122 5.47 -14.78 2.27
C ILE A 122 6.91 -14.45 1.87
N TYR A 123 7.06 -13.76 0.75
CA TYR A 123 8.37 -13.36 0.23
C TYR A 123 8.91 -12.14 0.97
N SER A 124 8.07 -11.13 1.15
CA SER A 124 8.35 -9.91 1.91
C SER A 124 7.05 -9.37 2.51
N LEU A 125 7.16 -8.77 3.69
CA LEU A 125 6.09 -8.10 4.42
C LEU A 125 6.59 -6.74 4.86
N TRP A 126 5.90 -5.67 4.44
CA TRP A 126 6.16 -4.33 4.94
C TRP A 126 5.07 -3.93 5.95
N ASP A 127 5.46 -3.81 7.20
CA ASP A 127 4.57 -3.36 8.27
C ASP A 127 4.77 -1.85 8.51
N GLN A 128 3.75 -1.08 8.20
CA GLN A 128 3.76 0.38 8.32
C GLN A 128 3.60 0.86 9.76
N THR A 129 3.18 -0.02 10.67
CA THR A 129 2.90 0.32 12.07
C THR A 129 4.11 0.18 12.99
N ILE A 130 5.13 -0.55 12.52
CA ILE A 130 6.37 -0.80 13.27
C ILE A 130 7.42 0.20 12.81
N GLU A 131 7.96 0.97 13.75
CA GLU A 131 9.03 1.92 13.48
C GLU A 131 10.31 1.17 13.10
N GLY A 132 10.87 1.47 11.94
CA GLY A 132 12.07 0.88 11.38
C GLY A 132 13.06 1.93 10.89
N ASP A 133 14.20 1.49 10.36
CA ASP A 133 15.16 2.40 9.75
C ASP A 133 14.58 2.94 8.43
N PRO A 134 14.47 4.28 8.28
CA PRO A 134 13.97 4.88 7.04
C PRO A 134 14.78 4.53 5.79
N GLU A 135 16.06 4.13 5.94
CA GLU A 135 16.91 3.73 4.82
C GLU A 135 16.59 2.31 4.31
N ASP A 136 15.94 1.48 5.14
CA ASP A 136 15.61 0.10 4.80
C ASP A 136 14.30 -0.06 4.03
N THR A 137 13.52 1.01 3.88
CA THR A 137 12.23 0.96 3.19
C THR A 137 12.12 1.99 2.07
N PHE A 138 11.41 1.63 0.99
CA PHE A 138 11.23 2.51 -0.16
C PHE A 138 10.58 3.87 0.18
N LEU A 139 9.64 3.87 1.13
CA LEU A 139 8.90 5.08 1.53
C LEU A 139 9.50 5.79 2.76
N GLY A 140 10.61 5.26 3.31
CA GLY A 140 11.30 5.88 4.43
C GLY A 140 10.58 5.77 5.77
N TYR A 141 9.69 4.78 5.93
CA TYR A 141 9.01 4.47 7.20
C TYR A 141 8.51 3.01 7.22
N GLY A 142 8.14 2.53 8.41
CA GLY A 142 7.72 1.14 8.60
C GLY A 142 8.92 0.18 8.68
N THR A 143 8.65 -1.11 8.78
CA THR A 143 9.66 -2.15 8.80
C THR A 143 9.38 -3.19 7.72
N GLU A 144 10.37 -3.55 6.94
CA GLU A 144 10.29 -4.63 5.96
C GLU A 144 10.89 -5.92 6.52
N TYR A 145 10.10 -6.99 6.48
CA TYR A 145 10.50 -8.34 6.84
C TYR A 145 10.62 -9.19 5.58
N THR A 146 11.78 -9.72 5.34
CA THR A 146 12.00 -10.73 4.30
C THR A 146 11.72 -12.14 4.81
N ASN A 147 11.60 -13.10 3.91
CA ASN A 147 11.31 -14.49 4.22
C ASN A 147 12.20 -15.06 5.34
N CYS A 148 13.50 -14.73 5.39
CA CYS A 148 14.43 -15.22 6.42
C CYS A 148 14.09 -14.74 7.84
N LEU A 149 13.56 -13.50 7.98
CA LEU A 149 13.22 -12.91 9.27
C LEU A 149 11.88 -13.42 9.81
N LEU A 150 10.97 -13.80 8.92
CA LEU A 150 9.68 -14.39 9.30
C LEU A 150 9.80 -15.82 9.88
N TYR A 151 11.00 -16.40 9.81
CA TYR A 151 11.31 -17.71 10.37
C TYR A 151 11.78 -17.67 11.84
N THR A 152 12.34 -16.56 12.28
CA THR A 152 13.10 -16.47 13.53
C THR A 152 12.38 -15.79 14.69
N SER A 153 11.10 -15.42 14.50
CA SER A 153 10.28 -14.90 15.59
C SER A 153 9.67 -16.06 16.40
N ASP A 154 10.45 -16.68 17.28
CA ASP A 154 9.98 -17.44 18.43
C ASP A 154 9.81 -16.50 19.63
#